data_f13aec5a327837513d7e619a69b9163b
#
_entry.id   f13aec5a327837513d7e619a69b9163b
#
_cell.length_a   1.000
_cell.length_b   1.000
_cell.length_c   1.000
_cell.angle_alpha   90.00
_cell.angle_beta   90.00
_cell.angle_gamma   90.00
#
_symmetry.space_group_name_H-M   'P 1'
#
loop_
_entity.id
_entity.type
_entity.pdbx_description
1 polymer ?
#
loop_
_entity_poly.entity_id
_entity_poly.type
_entity_poly.pdbx_seq_one_letter_code
_entity_poly.pdbx_strand_id
1 'polypeptide(L)'
;EGFEIINKSSKWLKIKIKEDNYIGYIKKKKFSSYIKPTHKVSVLFAKIYKNPNFKNRIKDLPYTSKIKVDKKNYKFSKFQDNWVETKNIKPLKYKNKNIFKDIKIFKGVRYVWGGKTFKGIDCSALVQIFLNFNNQFCPRDSGQQVKFFKKSVNLIKIKKNDIIFWKG
;
A
#
# COMPACT_ATOMS: atom_id res chain seq x y z
N GLU A 1 3.20 -0.05 7.87
CA GLU A 1 2.02 0.76 8.20
C GLU A 1 2.12 1.21 9.66
N GLY A 2 1.73 2.46 9.93
CA GLY A 2 1.63 2.98 11.30
C GLY A 2 0.31 2.56 11.93
N PHE A 3 0.32 2.25 13.23
CA PHE A 3 -0.90 1.90 13.96
C PHE A 3 -0.88 2.48 15.37
N GLU A 4 -2.04 2.55 15.97
CA GLU A 4 -2.26 2.88 17.38
C GLU A 4 -2.75 1.65 18.12
N ILE A 5 -2.29 1.45 19.34
CA ILE A 5 -2.76 0.36 20.19
C ILE A 5 -3.99 0.87 20.94
N ILE A 6 -5.15 0.23 20.68
CA ILE A 6 -6.42 0.55 21.35
C ILE A 6 -6.55 -0.24 22.66
N ASN A 7 -6.16 -1.54 22.63
CA ASN A 7 -6.27 -2.42 23.79
C ASN A 7 -5.17 -3.48 23.77
N LYS A 8 -4.82 -4.00 24.93
CA LYS A 8 -3.78 -5.00 25.14
C LYS A 8 -4.35 -6.20 25.91
N SER A 9 -4.14 -7.40 25.38
CA SER A 9 -4.34 -8.66 26.12
C SER A 9 -3.01 -9.36 26.33
N SER A 10 -3.01 -10.54 26.94
CA SER A 10 -1.78 -11.30 27.20
C SER A 10 -1.00 -11.61 25.91
N LYS A 11 -1.69 -12.06 24.85
CA LYS A 11 -1.08 -12.52 23.57
C LYS A 11 -1.34 -11.60 22.38
N TRP A 12 -2.36 -10.70 22.45
CA TRP A 12 -2.83 -9.92 21.32
C TRP A 12 -2.88 -8.42 21.63
N LEU A 13 -2.72 -7.62 20.59
CA LEU A 13 -2.97 -6.19 20.60
C LEU A 13 -4.12 -5.89 19.66
N LYS A 14 -5.15 -5.18 20.16
CA LYS A 14 -6.15 -4.54 19.30
C LYS A 14 -5.58 -3.23 18.81
N ILE A 15 -5.51 -3.07 17.51
CA ILE A 15 -4.87 -1.91 16.86
C ILE A 15 -5.82 -1.20 15.92
N LYS A 16 -5.56 0.08 15.68
CA LYS A 16 -6.17 0.88 14.63
C LYS A 16 -5.07 1.33 13.66
N ILE A 17 -5.22 1.00 12.39
CA ILE A 17 -4.30 1.42 11.33
C ILE A 17 -4.50 2.91 11.05
N LYS A 18 -3.41 3.70 11.03
CA LYS A 18 -3.48 5.16 10.83
C LYS A 18 -3.90 5.56 9.43
N GLU A 19 -3.70 4.70 8.44
CA GLU A 19 -3.92 5.01 7.02
C GLU A 19 -5.38 4.87 6.58
N ASP A 20 -6.12 3.93 7.15
CA ASP A 20 -7.48 3.58 6.73
C ASP A 20 -8.46 3.42 7.90
N ASN A 21 -8.02 3.68 9.13
CA ASN A 21 -8.78 3.50 10.37
C ASN A 21 -9.26 2.05 10.61
N TYR A 22 -8.70 1.07 9.88
CA TYR A 22 -9.06 -0.32 10.06
C TYR A 22 -8.68 -0.82 11.45
N ILE A 23 -9.60 -1.51 12.11
CA ILE A 23 -9.40 -2.09 13.44
C ILE A 23 -9.18 -3.58 13.29
N GLY A 24 -8.11 -4.09 13.88
CA GLY A 24 -7.77 -5.50 13.83
C GLY A 24 -6.93 -5.95 15.02
N TYR A 25 -6.50 -7.21 14.99
CA TYR A 25 -5.70 -7.80 16.05
C TYR A 25 -4.37 -8.28 15.50
N ILE A 26 -3.29 -8.01 16.22
CA ILE A 26 -1.95 -8.50 15.91
C ILE A 26 -1.34 -9.18 17.13
N LYS A 27 -0.50 -10.20 16.90
CA LYS A 27 0.26 -10.84 17.98
C LYS A 27 1.19 -9.84 18.66
N LYS A 28 1.24 -9.89 19.99
CA LYS A 28 2.15 -9.05 20.77
C LYS A 28 3.59 -9.41 20.42
N LYS A 29 4.36 -8.41 20.01
CA LYS A 29 5.79 -8.49 19.74
C LYS A 29 6.43 -7.12 19.90
N LYS A 30 7.76 -7.03 19.82
CA LYS A 30 8.46 -5.74 19.77
C LYS A 30 8.21 -5.09 18.41
N PHE A 31 7.80 -3.83 18.41
CA PHE A 31 7.62 -3.00 17.24
C PHE A 31 8.62 -1.86 17.24
N SER A 32 9.03 -1.42 16.07
CA SER A 32 9.85 -0.21 15.91
C SER A 32 8.99 1.04 16.09
N SER A 33 9.63 2.12 16.51
CA SER A 33 9.02 3.45 16.52
C SER A 33 8.60 3.86 15.11
N TYR A 34 7.52 4.66 15.02
CA TYR A 34 7.08 5.20 13.74
C TYR A 34 8.12 6.15 13.16
N ILE A 35 8.50 5.89 11.94
CA ILE A 35 9.42 6.74 11.16
C ILE A 35 8.61 7.41 10.05
N LYS A 36 8.59 8.75 10.01
CA LYS A 36 7.88 9.51 8.98
C LYS A 36 8.48 9.21 7.60
N PRO A 37 7.70 8.62 6.67
CA PRO A 37 8.21 8.26 5.36
C PRO A 37 8.41 9.48 4.47
N THR A 38 9.32 9.35 3.49
CA THR A 38 9.59 10.37 2.47
C THR A 38 9.28 9.89 1.06
N HIS A 39 9.27 8.57 0.84
CA HIS A 39 9.06 7.93 -0.45
C HIS A 39 8.08 6.76 -0.35
N LYS A 40 7.57 6.32 -1.48
CA LYS A 40 6.70 5.16 -1.65
C LYS A 40 7.12 4.33 -2.87
N VAL A 41 6.93 3.02 -2.79
CA VAL A 41 7.19 2.08 -3.89
C VAL A 41 6.17 2.30 -5.00
N SER A 42 6.64 2.41 -6.25
CA SER A 42 5.84 2.71 -7.45
C SER A 42 5.80 1.59 -8.48
N VAL A 43 6.31 0.42 -8.14
CA VAL A 43 6.29 -0.81 -8.95
C VAL A 43 5.61 -1.92 -8.18
N LEU A 44 5.17 -3.00 -8.83
CA LEU A 44 4.46 -4.12 -8.19
C LEU A 44 5.17 -4.58 -6.90
N PHE A 45 6.49 -4.75 -6.99
CA PHE A 45 7.36 -4.92 -5.83
C PHE A 45 8.75 -4.35 -6.12
N ALA A 46 9.39 -3.80 -5.13
CA ALA A 46 10.76 -3.30 -5.19
C ALA A 46 11.69 -4.23 -4.41
N LYS A 47 12.73 -4.71 -5.06
CA LYS A 47 13.76 -5.56 -4.43
C LYS A 47 14.54 -4.74 -3.40
N ILE A 48 14.78 -5.33 -2.23
CA ILE A 48 15.63 -4.77 -1.18
C ILE A 48 16.99 -5.47 -1.22
N TYR A 49 18.02 -4.68 -1.07
CA TYR A 49 19.41 -5.13 -1.06
C TYR A 49 20.12 -4.74 0.24
N LYS A 50 21.05 -5.58 0.70
CA LYS A 50 21.88 -5.25 1.88
C LYS A 50 22.89 -4.14 1.57
N ASN A 51 23.42 -4.14 0.35
CA ASN A 51 24.38 -3.15 -0.16
C ASN A 51 23.88 -2.57 -1.48
N PRO A 52 24.38 -1.42 -1.96
CA PRO A 52 23.94 -0.79 -3.21
C PRO A 52 24.47 -1.54 -4.44
N ASN A 53 24.20 -2.84 -4.52
CA ASN A 53 24.49 -3.69 -5.66
C ASN A 53 23.35 -4.72 -5.84
N PHE A 54 23.24 -5.32 -7.04
CA PHE A 54 22.15 -6.22 -7.40
C PHE A 54 22.30 -7.67 -6.85
N LYS A 55 23.46 -8.02 -6.29
CA LYS A 55 23.77 -9.40 -5.87
C LYS A 55 23.14 -9.78 -4.52
N ASN A 56 23.10 -8.85 -3.58
CA ASN A 56 22.71 -9.11 -2.20
C ASN A 56 21.23 -8.76 -1.93
N ARG A 57 20.31 -9.36 -2.70
CA ARG A 57 18.86 -9.25 -2.48
C ARG A 57 18.47 -9.95 -1.18
N ILE A 58 17.64 -9.29 -0.37
CA ILE A 58 17.17 -9.80 0.92
C ILE A 58 15.69 -10.19 0.84
N LYS A 59 14.85 -9.26 0.38
CA LYS A 59 13.38 -9.38 0.31
C LYS A 59 12.79 -8.33 -0.63
N ASP A 60 11.45 -8.27 -0.70
CA ASP A 60 10.74 -7.32 -1.54
C ASP A 60 9.80 -6.43 -0.72
N LEU A 61 9.65 -5.18 -1.16
CA LEU A 61 8.62 -4.25 -0.69
C LEU A 61 7.48 -4.21 -1.71
N PRO A 62 6.23 -4.43 -1.27
CA PRO A 62 5.05 -4.30 -2.13
C PRO A 62 4.85 -2.87 -2.66
N TYR A 63 4.07 -2.75 -3.72
CA TYR A 63 3.53 -1.47 -4.20
C TYR A 63 2.92 -0.66 -3.06
N THR A 64 3.09 0.64 -3.06
CA THR A 64 2.71 1.61 -2.01
C THR A 64 3.46 1.54 -0.69
N SER A 65 4.35 0.55 -0.47
CA SER A 65 5.16 0.52 0.74
C SER A 65 5.88 1.85 0.94
N LYS A 66 5.74 2.42 2.14
CA LYS A 66 6.31 3.72 2.49
C LYS A 66 7.62 3.54 3.23
N ILE A 67 8.64 4.28 2.81
CA ILE A 67 9.99 4.25 3.39
C ILE A 67 10.52 5.67 3.62
N LYS A 68 11.39 5.83 4.62
CA LYS A 68 12.20 7.04 4.80
C LYS A 68 13.51 6.82 4.06
N VAL A 69 13.75 7.59 3.00
CA VAL A 69 15.02 7.60 2.30
C VAL A 69 15.97 8.56 3.01
N ASP A 70 17.15 8.05 3.38
CA ASP A 70 18.18 8.79 4.10
C ASP A 70 19.26 9.32 3.15
N LYS A 71 19.67 8.52 2.17
CA LYS A 71 20.63 8.88 1.10
C LYS A 71 20.11 8.38 -0.24
N LYS A 72 20.42 9.12 -1.31
CA LYS A 72 19.99 8.81 -2.66
C LYS A 72 21.10 9.08 -3.65
N ASN A 73 21.32 8.14 -4.57
CA ASN A 73 22.10 8.37 -5.79
C ASN A 73 21.25 7.96 -7.02
N TYR A 74 21.85 8.01 -8.20
CA TYR A 74 21.17 7.68 -9.45
C TYR A 74 20.59 6.26 -9.47
N LYS A 75 21.33 5.27 -8.97
CA LYS A 75 20.96 3.84 -9.02
C LYS A 75 20.20 3.37 -7.77
N PHE A 76 20.63 3.78 -6.58
CA PHE A 76 20.14 3.25 -5.31
C PHE A 76 19.78 4.34 -4.31
N SER A 77 18.76 4.07 -3.50
CA SER A 77 18.34 4.88 -2.35
C SER A 77 18.48 4.07 -1.08
N LYS A 78 19.15 4.65 -0.06
CA LYS A 78 19.30 4.05 1.28
C LYS A 78 18.09 4.36 2.14
N PHE A 79 17.59 3.36 2.84
CA PHE A 79 16.57 3.51 3.87
C PHE A 79 16.88 2.52 5.01
N GLN A 80 16.93 3.02 6.22
CA GLN A 80 17.45 2.23 7.34
C GLN A 80 18.83 1.63 6.96
N ASP A 81 19.06 0.33 7.20
CA ASP A 81 20.28 -0.38 6.83
C ASP A 81 20.20 -1.12 5.49
N ASN A 82 19.28 -0.73 4.63
CA ASN A 82 19.02 -1.40 3.37
C ASN A 82 18.99 -0.42 2.19
N TRP A 83 18.95 -1.00 0.98
CA TRP A 83 18.94 -0.26 -0.26
C TRP A 83 17.82 -0.73 -1.19
N VAL A 84 17.28 0.19 -1.97
CA VAL A 84 16.29 -0.05 -3.02
C VAL A 84 16.71 0.69 -4.29
N GLU A 85 16.34 0.16 -5.45
CA GLU A 85 16.58 0.88 -6.72
C GLU A 85 15.80 2.20 -6.72
N THR A 86 16.50 3.30 -7.01
CA THR A 86 15.92 4.65 -6.99
C THR A 86 14.75 4.80 -7.98
N LYS A 87 14.81 4.14 -9.14
CA LYS A 87 13.74 4.16 -10.16
C LYS A 87 12.41 3.54 -9.67
N ASN A 88 12.47 2.62 -8.68
CA ASN A 88 11.31 1.87 -8.19
C ASN A 88 10.52 2.61 -7.09
N ILE A 89 10.97 3.80 -6.71
CA ILE A 89 10.31 4.62 -5.70
C ILE A 89 9.99 6.01 -6.23
N LYS A 90 8.98 6.63 -5.63
CA LYS A 90 8.59 8.02 -5.92
C LYS A 90 8.50 8.81 -4.61
N PRO A 91 8.72 10.14 -4.63
CA PRO A 91 8.45 10.97 -3.47
C PRO A 91 7.03 10.74 -2.93
N LEU A 92 6.85 10.80 -1.62
CA LEU A 92 5.55 10.52 -0.99
C LEU A 92 4.43 11.40 -1.55
N LYS A 93 4.71 12.66 -1.88
CA LYS A 93 3.76 13.63 -2.47
C LYS A 93 3.40 13.35 -3.93
N TYR A 94 4.11 12.47 -4.62
CA TYR A 94 3.84 12.14 -6.02
C TYR A 94 2.42 11.57 -6.18
N LYS A 95 1.75 11.96 -7.27
CA LYS A 95 0.42 11.44 -7.65
C LYS A 95 0.41 11.12 -9.15
N ASN A 96 -0.28 10.07 -9.53
CA ASN A 96 -0.60 9.81 -10.94
C ASN A 96 -1.73 10.76 -11.39
N LYS A 97 -1.64 11.33 -12.61
CA LYS A 97 -2.76 12.08 -13.20
C LYS A 97 -4.02 11.21 -13.32
N ASN A 98 -3.86 9.96 -13.72
CA ASN A 98 -4.90 8.95 -13.70
C ASN A 98 -4.63 7.99 -12.52
N ILE A 99 -5.55 7.90 -11.58
CA ILE A 99 -5.42 7.10 -10.35
C ILE A 99 -5.08 5.65 -10.68
N PHE A 100 -5.80 5.04 -11.63
CA PHE A 100 -5.64 3.63 -12.01
C PHE A 100 -4.69 3.40 -13.19
N LYS A 101 -3.82 4.38 -13.52
CA LYS A 101 -2.87 4.29 -14.64
C LYS A 101 -2.11 2.96 -14.66
N ASP A 102 -1.62 2.55 -13.50
CA ASP A 102 -0.70 1.43 -13.36
C ASP A 102 -1.41 0.13 -12.92
N ILE A 103 -2.76 0.06 -12.99
CA ILE A 103 -3.54 -1.10 -12.51
C ILE A 103 -3.09 -2.42 -13.16
N LYS A 104 -2.61 -2.36 -14.40
CA LYS A 104 -2.12 -3.52 -15.16
C LYS A 104 -0.91 -4.21 -14.52
N ILE A 105 -0.15 -3.54 -13.62
CA ILE A 105 0.96 -4.18 -12.91
C ILE A 105 0.49 -5.35 -12.04
N PHE A 106 -0.80 -5.39 -11.66
CA PHE A 106 -1.40 -6.47 -10.90
C PHE A 106 -1.99 -7.60 -11.77
N LYS A 107 -1.87 -7.52 -13.11
CA LYS A 107 -2.33 -8.61 -14.00
C LYS A 107 -1.58 -9.90 -13.65
N GLY A 108 -2.34 -10.98 -13.42
CA GLY A 108 -1.80 -12.29 -13.03
C GLY A 108 -1.50 -12.45 -11.53
N VAL A 109 -1.67 -11.42 -10.71
CA VAL A 109 -1.63 -11.60 -9.26
C VAL A 109 -2.88 -12.36 -8.81
N ARG A 110 -2.69 -13.46 -8.08
CA ARG A 110 -3.79 -14.31 -7.60
C ARG A 110 -4.72 -13.56 -6.64
N TYR A 111 -5.99 -13.91 -6.69
CA TYR A 111 -6.93 -13.45 -5.68
C TYR A 111 -6.65 -14.14 -4.33
N VAL A 112 -6.55 -13.34 -3.27
CA VAL A 112 -6.42 -13.84 -1.90
C VAL A 112 -7.27 -12.94 -1.01
N TRP A 113 -8.28 -13.49 -0.34
CA TRP A 113 -9.10 -12.76 0.62
C TRP A 113 -8.24 -12.11 1.71
N GLY A 114 -8.42 -10.82 1.95
CA GLY A 114 -7.56 -10.03 2.85
C GLY A 114 -6.19 -9.66 2.27
N GLY A 115 -5.84 -10.14 1.08
CA GLY A 115 -4.58 -9.84 0.42
C GLY A 115 -4.47 -8.39 -0.01
N LYS A 116 -3.24 -7.84 0.04
CA LYS A 116 -2.95 -6.42 -0.27
C LYS A 116 -1.59 -6.25 -0.94
N THR A 117 -1.05 -7.30 -1.57
CA THR A 117 0.32 -7.28 -2.10
C THR A 117 0.43 -8.08 -3.41
N PHE A 118 1.62 -8.08 -4.02
CA PHE A 118 1.97 -8.92 -5.16
C PHE A 118 1.88 -10.44 -4.89
N LYS A 119 1.81 -10.86 -3.62
CA LYS A 119 1.63 -12.28 -3.23
C LYS A 119 0.17 -12.71 -3.27
N GLY A 120 -0.74 -11.77 -3.34
CA GLY A 120 -2.17 -11.95 -3.42
C GLY A 120 -2.90 -10.65 -3.08
N ILE A 121 -4.02 -10.42 -3.74
CA ILE A 121 -4.81 -9.20 -3.60
C ILE A 121 -6.30 -9.51 -3.71
N ASP A 122 -7.14 -8.83 -2.92
CA ASP A 122 -8.59 -8.87 -3.09
C ASP A 122 -9.12 -7.63 -3.83
N CYS A 123 -10.41 -7.64 -4.16
CA CYS A 123 -11.05 -6.59 -4.97
C CYS A 123 -10.97 -5.21 -4.30
N SER A 124 -11.28 -5.11 -3.01
CA SER A 124 -11.27 -3.84 -2.28
C SER A 124 -9.85 -3.31 -2.04
N ALA A 125 -8.87 -4.20 -1.83
CA ALA A 125 -7.47 -3.80 -1.74
C ALA A 125 -6.96 -3.23 -3.06
N LEU A 126 -7.37 -3.79 -4.22
CA LEU A 126 -6.98 -3.27 -5.51
C LEU A 126 -7.41 -1.81 -5.68
N VAL A 127 -8.64 -1.47 -5.29
CA VAL A 127 -9.12 -0.07 -5.29
C VAL A 127 -8.34 0.77 -4.27
N GLN A 128 -8.23 0.27 -3.03
CA GLN A 128 -7.61 1.00 -1.93
C GLN A 128 -6.16 1.41 -2.21
N ILE A 129 -5.33 0.49 -2.72
CA ILE A 129 -3.90 0.76 -2.91
C ILE A 129 -3.63 1.83 -3.97
N PHE A 130 -4.45 1.95 -5.03
CA PHE A 130 -4.29 3.00 -6.04
C PHE A 130 -4.74 4.37 -5.53
N LEU A 131 -5.80 4.43 -4.73
CA LEU A 131 -6.22 5.65 -4.05
C LEU A 131 -5.17 6.10 -3.03
N ASN A 132 -4.68 5.18 -2.20
CA ASN A 132 -3.64 5.46 -1.21
C ASN A 132 -2.30 5.89 -1.86
N PHE A 133 -1.95 5.29 -3.02
CA PHE A 133 -0.80 5.76 -3.79
C PHE A 133 -0.93 7.23 -4.21
N ASN A 134 -2.15 7.67 -4.48
CA ASN A 134 -2.45 9.06 -4.83
C ASN A 134 -2.76 9.95 -3.62
N ASN A 135 -2.44 9.49 -2.40
CA ASN A 135 -2.67 10.17 -1.14
C ASN A 135 -4.16 10.49 -0.90
N GLN A 136 -5.03 9.63 -1.39
CA GLN A 136 -6.47 9.69 -1.15
C GLN A 136 -6.85 8.60 -0.16
N PHE A 137 -7.70 8.94 0.80
CA PHE A 137 -8.25 7.97 1.75
C PHE A 137 -9.18 6.98 1.02
N CYS A 138 -9.11 5.71 1.41
CA CYS A 138 -10.03 4.68 0.97
C CYS A 138 -10.18 3.63 2.07
N PRO A 139 -11.40 3.29 2.48
CA PRO A 139 -11.64 2.20 3.42
C PRO A 139 -11.10 0.87 2.93
N ARG A 140 -10.84 -0.06 3.86
CA ARG A 140 -10.31 -1.37 3.52
C ARG A 140 -11.32 -2.29 2.85
N ASP A 141 -12.54 -2.36 3.37
CA ASP A 141 -13.55 -3.34 2.95
C ASP A 141 -14.52 -2.77 1.92
N SER A 142 -14.96 -3.61 0.97
CA SER A 142 -15.86 -3.21 -0.13
C SER A 142 -17.16 -2.59 0.36
N GLY A 143 -17.78 -3.14 1.41
CA GLY A 143 -19.00 -2.58 2.00
C GLY A 143 -18.79 -1.18 2.59
N GLN A 144 -17.61 -0.91 3.14
CA GLN A 144 -17.23 0.44 3.60
C GLN A 144 -16.93 1.37 2.43
N GLN A 145 -16.30 0.85 1.36
CA GLN A 145 -16.02 1.62 0.14
C GLN A 145 -17.30 2.10 -0.54
N VAL A 146 -18.32 1.22 -0.68
CA VAL A 146 -19.64 1.61 -1.21
C VAL A 146 -20.23 2.78 -0.43
N LYS A 147 -20.20 2.71 0.91
CA LYS A 147 -20.69 3.78 1.78
C LYS A 147 -19.84 5.06 1.69
N PHE A 148 -18.56 4.92 1.44
CA PHE A 148 -17.63 6.05 1.33
C PHE A 148 -17.79 6.81 0.02
N PHE A 149 -17.91 6.10 -1.11
CA PHE A 149 -18.15 6.69 -2.43
C PHE A 149 -19.62 7.03 -2.62
N LYS A 150 -20.11 8.04 -1.90
CA LYS A 150 -21.53 8.43 -1.83
C LYS A 150 -22.17 8.83 -3.17
N LYS A 151 -21.38 9.15 -4.20
CA LYS A 151 -21.89 9.56 -5.51
C LYS A 151 -22.09 8.35 -6.40
N SER A 152 -23.35 8.05 -6.73
CA SER A 152 -23.70 7.07 -7.76
C SER A 152 -23.83 7.74 -9.14
N VAL A 153 -23.53 6.99 -10.17
CA VAL A 153 -23.62 7.41 -11.58
C VAL A 153 -24.51 6.41 -12.31
N ASN A 154 -25.40 6.91 -13.17
CA ASN A 154 -26.17 6.03 -14.04
C ASN A 154 -25.24 5.22 -14.94
N LEU A 155 -25.56 3.93 -15.15
CA LEU A 155 -24.76 3.01 -15.97
C LEU A 155 -24.45 3.55 -17.37
N ILE A 156 -25.40 4.26 -17.98
CA ILE A 156 -25.23 4.88 -19.31
C ILE A 156 -24.16 6.01 -19.31
N LYS A 157 -23.88 6.58 -18.14
CA LYS A 157 -22.94 7.70 -17.94
C LYS A 157 -21.60 7.28 -17.36
N ILE A 158 -21.31 5.96 -17.30
CA ILE A 158 -20.03 5.46 -16.78
C ILE A 158 -18.86 6.00 -17.59
N LYS A 159 -17.83 6.45 -16.89
CA LYS A 159 -16.59 6.98 -17.45
C LYS A 159 -15.38 6.18 -16.97
N LYS A 160 -14.28 6.36 -17.63
CA LYS A 160 -12.99 5.81 -17.21
C LYS A 160 -12.69 6.25 -15.77
N ASN A 161 -12.30 5.29 -14.93
CA ASN A 161 -12.01 5.38 -13.48
C ASN A 161 -13.25 5.34 -12.57
N ASP A 162 -14.44 5.18 -13.09
CA ASP A 162 -15.59 4.86 -12.24
C ASP A 162 -15.44 3.44 -11.67
N ILE A 163 -15.88 3.25 -10.45
CA ILE A 163 -15.81 1.97 -9.75
C ILE A 163 -17.20 1.40 -9.69
N ILE A 164 -17.36 0.17 -10.19
CA ILE A 164 -18.62 -0.55 -10.16
C ILE A 164 -18.61 -1.49 -8.97
N PHE A 165 -19.63 -1.39 -8.15
CA PHE A 165 -19.91 -2.34 -7.08
C PHE A 165 -21.19 -3.11 -7.43
N TRP A 166 -21.14 -4.42 -7.34
CA TRP A 166 -22.35 -5.27 -7.46
C TRP A 166 -22.48 -6.16 -6.24
N LYS A 167 -23.71 -6.47 -5.92
CA LYS A 167 -24.06 -7.38 -4.85
C LYS A 167 -24.14 -8.80 -5.45
N GLY A 168 -23.31 -9.73 -4.93
CA GLY A 168 -23.39 -11.16 -5.19
C GLY A 168 -24.35 -11.80 -4.25
#